data_a2febd4b96f7e2949f94f6d98b4bf9d8
#
_entry.id   a2febd4b96f7e2949f94f6d98b4bf9d8
#
_cell.length_a   1.000
_cell.length_b   1.000
_cell.length_c   1.000
_cell.angle_alpha   90.00
_cell.angle_beta   90.00
_cell.angle_gamma   90.00
#
_symmetry.space_group_name_H-M   'P 1'
#
loop_
_entity.id
_entity.type
_entity.pdbx_description
1 polymer ?
#
loop_
_entity_poly.entity_id
_entity_poly.type
_entity_poly.pdbx_seq_one_letter_code
_entity_poly.pdbx_strand_id
1 'polypeptide(L)'
;MNVTTSDDCIGVLPDHPWAKHFIVLGYRDGALSTIPNNFFRDWLDEEAQVGTFHIGRCSGLGVGSLVKYDQGHQKLTIGKNVSGGMRLRFLLNGQHEMRTISTSMFSIYGNGLTNPPMPQYADTVIHNDVWIGDEALFLGGSQIESGCVIGARAVIPPNFRTEAYGIYAGSPARLIRFRFTEKVRERLLQLAWWDMPLDWIKQNNDAFLVDLTADEGRALDTLAALQEARDRAVSQPGQPAAVPASV
;
A
#
# COMPACT_ATOMS: atom_id res chain seq x y z
N MET A 1 -5.17 -2.13 19.31
CA MET A 1 -4.97 -1.92 17.85
C MET A 1 -5.23 -3.23 17.12
N ASN A 2 -5.98 -3.21 16.01
CA ASN A 2 -6.29 -4.41 15.22
C ASN A 2 -5.50 -4.38 13.91
N VAL A 3 -4.23 -4.84 13.96
CA VAL A 3 -3.38 -5.02 12.77
C VAL A 3 -3.63 -6.41 12.20
N THR A 4 -3.98 -6.48 10.93
CA THR A 4 -4.17 -7.74 10.19
C THR A 4 -3.14 -7.85 9.08
N THR A 5 -2.79 -9.08 8.73
CA THR A 5 -1.83 -9.40 7.66
C THR A 5 -2.33 -10.60 6.86
N SER A 6 -1.54 -11.08 5.89
CA SER A 6 -1.80 -12.33 5.19
C SER A 6 -1.54 -13.56 6.09
N ASP A 7 -2.17 -14.71 5.76
CA ASP A 7 -2.18 -15.94 6.56
C ASP A 7 -0.79 -16.60 6.75
N ASP A 8 0.18 -16.23 5.92
CA ASP A 8 1.57 -16.70 6.00
C ASP A 8 2.45 -15.87 6.95
N CYS A 9 1.90 -14.83 7.59
CA CYS A 9 2.60 -14.03 8.60
C CYS A 9 2.89 -14.86 9.85
N ILE A 10 4.16 -14.88 10.27
CA ILE A 10 4.61 -15.58 11.49
C ILE A 10 4.65 -14.67 12.73
N GLY A 11 4.33 -13.38 12.56
CA GLY A 11 4.24 -12.40 13.65
C GLY A 11 5.33 -11.34 13.62
N VAL A 12 5.42 -10.58 14.72
CA VAL A 12 6.41 -9.52 14.93
C VAL A 12 7.78 -10.13 15.21
N LEU A 13 8.83 -9.56 14.63
CA LEU A 13 10.22 -9.93 14.84
C LEU A 13 10.92 -8.86 15.74
N PRO A 14 10.85 -8.98 17.06
CA PRO A 14 11.33 -7.94 17.98
C PRO A 14 12.85 -7.78 17.96
N ASP A 15 13.60 -8.84 17.64
CA ASP A 15 15.05 -8.85 17.59
C ASP A 15 15.64 -8.46 16.22
N HIS A 16 14.78 -8.14 15.25
CA HIS A 16 15.25 -7.70 13.93
C HIS A 16 15.99 -6.36 14.05
N PRO A 17 17.10 -6.12 13.31
CA PRO A 17 17.88 -4.87 13.37
C PRO A 17 17.07 -3.60 13.15
N TRP A 18 15.97 -3.68 12.41
CA TRP A 18 15.07 -2.55 12.15
C TRP A 18 14.00 -2.34 13.24
N ALA A 19 13.86 -3.25 14.21
CA ALA A 19 12.81 -3.17 15.25
C ALA A 19 12.92 -1.91 16.13
N LYS A 20 14.10 -1.28 16.20
CA LYS A 20 14.27 0.01 16.87
C LYS A 20 13.48 1.16 16.23
N HIS A 21 13.11 1.06 14.97
CA HIS A 21 12.37 2.09 14.21
C HIS A 21 11.02 1.61 13.66
N PHE A 22 10.84 0.30 13.54
CA PHE A 22 9.69 -0.31 12.89
C PHE A 22 9.13 -1.48 13.70
N ILE A 23 7.84 -1.68 13.62
CA ILE A 23 7.23 -2.99 13.83
C ILE A 23 7.59 -3.80 12.58
N VAL A 24 8.40 -4.83 12.73
CA VAL A 24 8.83 -5.71 11.63
C VAL A 24 8.00 -6.97 11.67
N LEU A 25 7.24 -7.24 10.63
CA LEU A 25 6.44 -8.45 10.46
C LEU A 25 7.20 -9.44 9.58
N GLY A 26 7.35 -10.68 10.04
CA GLY A 26 7.98 -11.76 9.28
C GLY A 26 6.95 -12.68 8.62
N TYR A 27 7.35 -13.32 7.53
CA TYR A 27 6.53 -14.28 6.78
C TYR A 27 7.28 -15.59 6.59
N ARG A 28 6.56 -16.70 6.35
CA ARG A 28 7.13 -18.06 6.28
C ARG A 28 8.21 -18.23 5.22
N ASP A 29 8.14 -17.49 4.12
CA ASP A 29 9.12 -17.52 3.02
C ASP A 29 10.28 -16.54 3.18
N GLY A 30 10.39 -15.90 4.35
CA GLY A 30 11.42 -14.92 4.67
C GLY A 30 11.10 -13.49 4.20
N ALA A 31 9.92 -13.25 3.65
CA ALA A 31 9.46 -11.89 3.37
C ALA A 31 9.32 -11.08 4.66
N LEU A 32 9.41 -9.76 4.54
CA LEU A 32 9.21 -8.83 5.64
C LEU A 32 8.21 -7.74 5.25
N SER A 33 7.50 -7.21 6.25
CA SER A 33 6.78 -5.94 6.12
C SER A 33 7.13 -5.04 7.30
N THR A 34 7.11 -3.72 7.08
CA THR A 34 7.53 -2.75 8.09
C THR A 34 6.51 -1.63 8.29
N ILE A 35 6.22 -1.34 9.55
CA ILE A 35 5.33 -0.25 9.97
C ILE A 35 6.13 0.64 10.93
N PRO A 36 6.22 1.96 10.74
CA PRO A 36 6.93 2.83 11.67
C PRO A 36 6.36 2.73 13.10
N ASN A 37 7.21 2.72 14.12
CA ASN A 37 6.78 2.55 15.52
C ASN A 37 5.75 3.59 15.99
N ASN A 38 5.78 4.81 15.43
CA ASN A 38 4.85 5.89 15.77
C ASN A 38 3.70 6.04 14.76
N PHE A 39 3.46 5.04 13.91
CA PHE A 39 2.47 5.12 12.83
C PHE A 39 1.04 5.36 13.34
N PHE A 40 0.70 4.80 14.50
CA PHE A 40 -0.62 4.85 15.11
C PHE A 40 -0.73 5.86 16.25
N ARG A 41 -0.01 6.97 16.17
CA ARG A 41 -0.13 8.06 17.13
C ARG A 41 -1.22 9.04 16.74
N ASP A 42 -1.99 9.49 17.71
CA ASP A 42 -2.95 10.57 17.53
C ASP A 42 -2.27 11.95 17.56
N TRP A 43 -3.06 13.01 17.55
CA TRP A 43 -2.56 14.39 17.58
C TRP A 43 -1.99 14.80 18.96
N LEU A 44 -2.25 14.03 20.01
CA LEU A 44 -1.67 14.20 21.34
C LEU A 44 -0.42 13.33 21.55
N ASP A 45 0.05 12.64 20.49
CA ASP A 45 1.13 11.66 20.54
C ASP A 45 0.83 10.45 21.45
N GLU A 46 -0.44 10.20 21.69
CA GLU A 46 -0.95 9.01 22.40
C GLU A 46 -1.28 7.87 21.44
N GLU A 47 -1.40 6.65 21.96
CA GLU A 47 -1.83 5.51 21.15
C GLU A 47 -3.28 5.72 20.69
N ALA A 48 -3.47 5.92 19.38
CA ALA A 48 -4.78 6.15 18.81
C ALA A 48 -5.68 4.91 18.94
N GLN A 49 -6.92 5.12 19.34
CA GLN A 49 -7.97 4.10 19.25
C GLN A 49 -8.42 4.00 17.80
N VAL A 50 -7.80 3.11 17.06
CA VAL A 50 -7.96 3.00 15.61
C VAL A 50 -8.91 1.89 15.22
N GLY A 51 -9.49 2.01 14.03
CA GLY A 51 -10.20 0.97 13.33
C GLY A 51 -9.29 -0.21 12.97
N THR A 52 -9.39 -0.71 11.77
CA THR A 52 -8.57 -1.83 11.28
C THR A 52 -7.47 -1.32 10.35
N PHE A 53 -6.26 -1.78 10.57
CA PHE A 53 -5.14 -1.62 9.65
C PHE A 53 -4.74 -2.97 9.08
N HIS A 54 -4.64 -3.05 7.76
CA HIS A 54 -4.13 -4.22 7.06
C HIS A 54 -2.86 -3.88 6.30
N ILE A 55 -1.85 -4.75 6.38
CA ILE A 55 -0.64 -4.65 5.56
C ILE A 55 -0.29 -6.01 4.98
N GLY A 56 -0.15 -6.05 3.65
CA GLY A 56 0.29 -7.23 2.91
C GLY A 56 1.80 -7.45 3.03
N ARG A 57 2.23 -8.63 2.63
CA ARG A 57 3.65 -9.04 2.63
C ARG A 57 4.51 -8.17 1.71
N CYS A 58 5.80 -8.09 1.99
CA CYS A 58 6.78 -7.29 1.24
C CYS A 58 6.44 -5.79 1.16
N SER A 59 5.63 -5.28 2.09
CA SER A 59 5.24 -3.87 2.11
C SER A 59 5.89 -3.13 3.25
N GLY A 60 6.27 -1.88 2.99
CA GLY A 60 6.90 -1.05 4.00
C GLY A 60 6.52 0.41 3.87
N LEU A 61 6.37 1.07 5.01
CA LEU A 61 6.17 2.52 5.11
C LEU A 61 7.40 3.12 5.77
N GLY A 62 7.89 4.24 5.24
CA GLY A 62 9.09 4.90 5.74
C GLY A 62 8.88 5.58 7.09
N VAL A 63 9.99 5.85 7.79
CA VAL A 63 9.98 6.52 9.11
C VAL A 63 9.25 7.85 9.08
N GLY A 64 8.59 8.17 10.18
CA GLY A 64 7.79 9.39 10.34
C GLY A 64 6.46 9.38 9.59
N SER A 65 6.08 8.28 8.93
CA SER A 65 4.74 8.10 8.41
C SER A 65 3.75 7.89 9.54
N LEU A 66 2.53 8.40 9.37
CA LEU A 66 1.47 8.26 10.37
C LEU A 66 0.10 8.13 9.73
N VAL A 67 -0.82 7.55 10.47
CA VAL A 67 -2.24 7.47 10.14
C VAL A 67 -3.07 8.18 11.21
N LYS A 68 -4.01 9.01 10.77
CA LYS A 68 -5.02 9.62 11.62
C LYS A 68 -6.36 8.97 11.30
N TYR A 69 -6.92 8.31 12.30
CA TYR A 69 -8.27 7.77 12.29
C TYR A 69 -9.21 8.69 13.06
N ASP A 70 -10.48 8.54 12.84
CA ASP A 70 -11.52 9.09 13.69
C ASP A 70 -12.30 7.92 14.29
N GLN A 71 -12.23 7.81 15.59
CA GLN A 71 -12.89 6.83 16.45
C GLN A 71 -13.50 5.57 15.77
N GLY A 72 -12.63 4.62 15.49
CA GLY A 72 -13.03 3.21 15.46
C GLY A 72 -13.66 2.66 14.17
N HIS A 73 -13.94 3.45 13.16
CA HIS A 73 -14.75 2.99 12.03
C HIS A 73 -14.02 2.88 10.70
N GLN A 74 -12.88 3.56 10.52
CA GLN A 74 -12.17 3.49 9.23
C GLN A 74 -11.20 2.34 9.19
N LYS A 75 -11.02 1.84 7.96
CA LYS A 75 -10.03 0.85 7.61
C LYS A 75 -9.00 1.44 6.64
N LEU A 76 -7.74 1.20 6.93
CA LEU A 76 -6.64 1.41 5.99
C LEU A 76 -6.10 0.04 5.56
N THR A 77 -6.11 -0.20 4.26
CA THR A 77 -5.51 -1.40 3.68
C THR A 77 -4.30 -1.00 2.84
N ILE A 78 -3.15 -1.59 3.15
CA ILE A 78 -1.95 -1.57 2.34
C ILE A 78 -1.78 -2.97 1.75
N GLY A 79 -1.75 -3.08 0.43
CA GLY A 79 -1.60 -4.35 -0.28
C GLY A 79 -0.21 -4.95 -0.17
N LYS A 80 0.13 -5.85 -1.08
CA LYS A 80 1.44 -6.53 -1.17
C LYS A 80 2.43 -5.70 -1.98
N ASN A 81 3.72 -5.79 -1.64
CA ASN A 81 4.80 -5.14 -2.39
C ASN A 81 4.64 -3.61 -2.52
N VAL A 82 4.07 -2.97 -1.50
CA VAL A 82 3.95 -1.51 -1.45
C VAL A 82 5.24 -0.90 -0.88
N SER A 83 5.86 -0.03 -1.66
CA SER A 83 7.06 0.72 -1.26
C SER A 83 6.68 2.14 -0.86
N GLY A 84 6.50 2.38 0.43
CA GLY A 84 6.14 3.68 0.96
C GLY A 84 7.36 4.49 1.40
N GLY A 85 7.45 5.73 0.92
CA GLY A 85 8.45 6.72 1.31
C GLY A 85 8.32 7.18 2.75
N MET A 86 9.15 8.14 3.14
CA MET A 86 9.17 8.72 4.48
C MET A 86 8.05 9.76 4.68
N ARG A 87 7.64 9.94 5.93
CA ARG A 87 6.71 10.99 6.37
C ARG A 87 5.37 11.01 5.63
N LEU A 88 4.87 9.85 5.21
CA LEU A 88 3.54 9.72 4.63
C LEU A 88 2.46 10.10 5.64
N ARG A 89 1.36 10.66 5.16
CA ARG A 89 0.20 11.04 5.97
C ARG A 89 -1.06 10.39 5.41
N PHE A 90 -1.72 9.59 6.24
CA PHE A 90 -3.03 9.02 5.93
C PHE A 90 -4.05 9.68 6.85
N LEU A 91 -4.77 10.68 6.35
CA LEU A 91 -5.81 11.39 7.08
C LEU A 91 -7.16 10.81 6.68
N LEU A 92 -7.55 9.71 7.32
CA LEU A 92 -8.71 8.92 6.92
C LEU A 92 -10.02 9.62 7.26
N ASN A 93 -10.00 10.49 8.27
CA ASN A 93 -11.13 11.32 8.67
C ASN A 93 -10.62 12.59 9.37
N GLY A 94 -11.49 13.28 10.13
CA GLY A 94 -11.17 14.54 10.80
C GLY A 94 -11.48 15.77 9.96
N GLN A 95 -12.36 15.60 8.97
CA GLN A 95 -12.92 16.72 8.21
C GLN A 95 -14.06 17.36 9.02
N HIS A 96 -14.07 18.68 9.05
CA HIS A 96 -15.13 19.42 9.69
C HIS A 96 -16.33 19.61 8.73
N GLU A 97 -17.53 19.71 9.28
CA GLU A 97 -18.70 20.07 8.49
C GLU A 97 -18.59 21.53 8.02
N MET A 98 -18.65 21.74 6.70
CA MET A 98 -18.45 23.05 6.07
C MET A 98 -19.77 23.71 5.63
N ARG A 99 -20.90 23.02 5.75
CA ARG A 99 -22.24 23.50 5.31
C ARG A 99 -23.01 24.19 6.43
N THR A 100 -22.44 24.24 7.65
CA THR A 100 -23.03 24.91 8.80
C THR A 100 -22.44 26.32 8.99
N ILE A 101 -23.03 27.11 9.88
CA ILE A 101 -22.56 28.49 10.15
C ILE A 101 -21.10 28.52 10.58
N SER A 102 -20.63 27.49 11.30
CA SER A 102 -19.27 27.42 11.80
C SER A 102 -18.69 26.04 11.51
N THR A 103 -17.41 26.00 11.15
CA THR A 103 -16.62 24.76 11.08
C THR A 103 -16.06 24.35 12.44
N SER A 104 -16.36 25.09 13.52
CA SER A 104 -15.78 24.84 14.85
C SER A 104 -16.40 23.60 15.49
N MET A 105 -15.55 22.83 16.18
CA MET A 105 -15.97 21.71 17.03
C MET A 105 -16.32 22.23 18.43
N PHE A 106 -17.53 22.74 18.61
CA PHE A 106 -17.97 23.38 19.83
C PHE A 106 -17.89 22.49 21.08
N SER A 107 -18.03 21.16 20.91
CA SER A 107 -17.93 20.22 22.04
C SER A 107 -16.57 20.27 22.76
N ILE A 108 -15.50 20.73 22.11
CA ILE A 108 -14.19 20.89 22.71
C ILE A 108 -14.20 21.91 23.86
N TYR A 109 -15.07 22.90 23.76
CA TYR A 109 -15.17 23.98 24.78
C TYR A 109 -16.03 23.61 25.99
N GLY A 110 -16.60 22.39 26.03
CA GLY A 110 -17.54 21.98 27.09
C GLY A 110 -18.90 22.66 26.97
N ASN A 111 -19.57 22.91 28.09
CA ASN A 111 -20.81 23.71 28.18
C ASN A 111 -22.03 23.10 27.49
N GLY A 112 -22.05 21.79 27.23
CA GLY A 112 -23.19 21.10 26.59
C GLY A 112 -23.42 21.44 25.12
N LEU A 113 -22.48 22.13 24.48
CA LEU A 113 -22.53 22.39 23.04
C LEU A 113 -22.27 21.09 22.26
N THR A 114 -22.98 20.95 21.14
CA THR A 114 -22.87 19.79 20.26
C THR A 114 -22.23 20.19 18.94
N ASN A 115 -21.55 19.22 18.30
CA ASN A 115 -21.03 19.40 16.95
C ASN A 115 -22.05 19.01 15.91
N PRO A 116 -22.02 19.61 14.71
CA PRO A 116 -22.73 19.07 13.57
C PRO A 116 -22.16 17.67 13.22
N PRO A 117 -22.96 16.81 12.56
CA PRO A 117 -22.45 15.53 12.06
C PRO A 117 -21.26 15.76 11.14
N MET A 118 -20.13 15.11 11.45
CA MET A 118 -18.93 15.23 10.62
C MET A 118 -19.03 14.33 9.38
N PRO A 119 -18.49 14.77 8.23
CA PRO A 119 -18.41 13.93 7.04
C PRO A 119 -17.68 12.63 7.34
N GLN A 120 -18.22 11.50 6.88
CA GLN A 120 -17.58 10.19 6.99
C GLN A 120 -17.12 9.74 5.61
N TYR A 121 -15.91 9.18 5.54
CA TYR A 121 -15.34 8.64 4.32
C TYR A 121 -15.32 7.11 4.37
N ALA A 122 -15.34 6.50 3.18
CA ALA A 122 -15.15 5.06 3.02
C ALA A 122 -13.72 4.65 3.43
N ASP A 123 -13.47 3.34 3.45
CA ASP A 123 -12.16 2.79 3.68
C ASP A 123 -11.15 3.27 2.64
N THR A 124 -9.92 3.47 3.07
CA THR A 124 -8.80 3.84 2.20
C THR A 124 -8.01 2.58 1.83
N VAL A 125 -7.78 2.38 0.54
CA VAL A 125 -7.12 1.18 0.02
C VAL A 125 -5.96 1.56 -0.90
N ILE A 126 -4.78 1.06 -0.57
CA ILE A 126 -3.61 1.04 -1.45
C ILE A 126 -3.46 -0.41 -1.90
N HIS A 127 -3.62 -0.68 -3.20
CA HIS A 127 -3.49 -2.03 -3.75
C HIS A 127 -2.02 -2.46 -3.84
N ASN A 128 -1.70 -3.43 -4.70
CA ASN A 128 -0.41 -4.09 -4.74
C ASN A 128 0.59 -3.35 -5.65
N ASP A 129 1.90 -3.56 -5.43
CA ASP A 129 2.97 -2.99 -6.27
C ASP A 129 2.89 -1.46 -6.42
N VAL A 130 2.49 -0.75 -5.37
CA VAL A 130 2.39 0.71 -5.39
C VAL A 130 3.66 1.32 -4.81
N TRP A 131 4.25 2.27 -5.54
CA TRP A 131 5.32 3.11 -5.02
C TRP A 131 4.75 4.47 -4.60
N ILE A 132 5.00 4.86 -3.34
CA ILE A 132 4.55 6.13 -2.77
C ILE A 132 5.78 6.97 -2.45
N GLY A 133 5.92 8.10 -3.10
CA GLY A 133 7.01 9.06 -2.84
C GLY A 133 6.87 9.74 -1.47
N ASP A 134 7.98 10.25 -0.96
CA ASP A 134 8.07 10.92 0.34
C ASP A 134 7.02 12.02 0.53
N GLU A 135 6.52 12.14 1.76
CA GLU A 135 5.61 13.21 2.16
C GLU A 135 4.25 13.25 1.43
N ALA A 136 3.89 12.18 0.72
CA ALA A 136 2.55 12.12 0.12
C ALA A 136 1.45 12.08 1.20
N LEU A 137 0.33 12.75 0.90
CA LEU A 137 -0.83 12.88 1.78
C LEU A 137 -2.04 12.20 1.14
N PHE A 138 -2.69 11.31 1.88
CA PHE A 138 -3.91 10.62 1.47
C PHE A 138 -5.08 11.06 2.33
N LEU A 139 -6.14 11.54 1.70
CA LEU A 139 -7.40 11.81 2.37
C LEU A 139 -8.34 10.60 2.26
N GLY A 140 -9.26 10.49 3.20
CA GLY A 140 -10.10 9.30 3.40
C GLY A 140 -10.90 8.87 2.19
N GLY A 141 -11.14 7.57 2.06
CA GLY A 141 -11.93 6.97 0.99
C GLY A 141 -11.19 6.80 -0.34
N SER A 142 -9.89 7.19 -0.41
CA SER A 142 -9.11 7.05 -1.64
C SER A 142 -8.77 5.58 -1.92
N GLN A 143 -8.76 5.22 -3.21
CA GLN A 143 -8.40 3.89 -3.69
C GLN A 143 -7.32 4.02 -4.76
N ILE A 144 -6.14 3.48 -4.45
CA ILE A 144 -4.97 3.50 -5.32
C ILE A 144 -4.79 2.11 -5.90
N GLU A 145 -4.99 2.00 -7.19
CA GLU A 145 -4.91 0.73 -7.92
C GLU A 145 -3.48 0.20 -8.02
N SER A 146 -3.37 -1.12 -8.33
CA SER A 146 -2.10 -1.81 -8.40
C SER A 146 -1.14 -1.21 -9.44
N GLY A 147 0.15 -1.25 -9.12
CA GLY A 147 1.22 -0.78 -9.99
C GLY A 147 1.34 0.75 -10.10
N CYS A 148 0.53 1.52 -9.37
CA CYS A 148 0.58 2.98 -9.40
C CYS A 148 1.87 3.53 -8.77
N VAL A 149 2.24 4.72 -9.23
CA VAL A 149 3.27 5.57 -8.62
C VAL A 149 2.61 6.85 -8.13
N ILE A 150 2.78 7.15 -6.86
CA ILE A 150 2.34 8.41 -6.25
C ILE A 150 3.59 9.26 -6.04
N GLY A 151 3.66 10.40 -6.72
CA GLY A 151 4.80 11.32 -6.64
C GLY A 151 4.98 11.88 -5.22
N ALA A 152 6.22 12.23 -4.87
CA ALA A 152 6.51 12.89 -3.60
C ALA A 152 5.66 14.16 -3.42
N ARG A 153 5.17 14.38 -2.19
CA ARG A 153 4.29 15.51 -1.82
C ARG A 153 2.98 15.59 -2.58
N ALA A 154 2.56 14.52 -3.25
CA ALA A 154 1.23 14.48 -3.86
C ALA A 154 0.15 14.52 -2.78
N VAL A 155 -0.92 15.27 -3.03
CA VAL A 155 -2.12 15.30 -2.17
C VAL A 155 -3.24 14.54 -2.87
N ILE A 156 -3.56 13.37 -2.37
CA ILE A 156 -4.64 12.51 -2.87
C ILE A 156 -5.97 12.98 -2.26
N PRO A 157 -6.91 13.50 -3.07
CA PRO A 157 -8.18 14.02 -2.56
C PRO A 157 -9.06 12.94 -1.92
N PRO A 158 -10.10 13.32 -1.15
CA PRO A 158 -11.05 12.36 -0.61
C PRO A 158 -11.75 11.58 -1.72
N ASN A 159 -12.00 10.29 -1.49
CA ASN A 159 -12.69 9.40 -2.43
C ASN A 159 -12.05 9.33 -3.83
N PHE A 160 -10.77 9.67 -3.93
CA PHE A 160 -10.03 9.63 -5.20
C PHE A 160 -9.83 8.17 -5.64
N ARG A 161 -9.93 7.94 -6.95
CA ARG A 161 -9.67 6.63 -7.56
C ARG A 161 -8.63 6.77 -8.65
N THR A 162 -7.64 5.90 -8.65
CA THR A 162 -6.64 5.82 -9.72
C THR A 162 -6.99 4.71 -10.70
N GLU A 163 -6.35 4.74 -11.85
CA GLU A 163 -6.28 3.60 -12.77
C GLU A 163 -4.95 2.88 -12.56
N ALA A 164 -4.98 1.55 -12.72
CA ALA A 164 -3.79 0.71 -12.50
C ALA A 164 -2.60 1.15 -13.36
N TYR A 165 -1.41 1.09 -12.78
CA TYR A 165 -0.15 1.51 -13.40
C TYR A 165 -0.09 2.99 -13.80
N GLY A 166 -0.97 3.82 -13.28
CA GLY A 166 -0.91 5.27 -13.43
C GLY A 166 0.17 5.92 -12.55
N ILE A 167 0.78 6.98 -13.04
CA ILE A 167 1.67 7.87 -12.28
C ILE A 167 0.88 9.12 -11.94
N TYR A 168 0.70 9.38 -10.65
CA TYR A 168 -0.08 10.51 -10.14
C TYR A 168 0.81 11.43 -9.33
N ALA A 169 0.69 12.74 -9.53
CA ALA A 169 1.46 13.72 -8.79
C ALA A 169 0.70 15.05 -8.64
N GLY A 170 1.20 15.92 -7.78
CA GLY A 170 0.69 17.28 -7.59
C GLY A 170 -0.27 17.42 -6.41
N SER A 171 -0.74 18.66 -6.18
CA SER A 171 -1.71 19.03 -5.13
C SER A 171 -2.80 19.92 -5.74
N PRO A 172 -4.01 19.42 -5.96
CA PRO A 172 -4.42 18.02 -5.84
C PRO A 172 -3.78 17.10 -6.88
N ALA A 173 -3.60 15.82 -6.55
CA ALA A 173 -2.99 14.85 -7.46
C ALA A 173 -3.80 14.65 -8.73
N ARG A 174 -3.09 14.49 -9.86
CA ARG A 174 -3.67 14.20 -11.17
C ARG A 174 -2.84 13.12 -11.86
N LEU A 175 -3.47 12.38 -12.77
CA LEU A 175 -2.76 11.47 -13.65
C LEU A 175 -1.79 12.26 -14.54
N ILE A 176 -0.51 11.87 -14.51
CA ILE A 176 0.54 12.44 -15.36
C ILE A 176 0.67 11.60 -16.64
N ARG A 177 0.80 10.28 -16.48
CA ARG A 177 0.86 9.29 -17.55
C ARG A 177 0.72 7.88 -16.96
N PHE A 178 0.58 6.91 -17.84
CA PHE A 178 0.75 5.51 -17.44
C PHE A 178 2.21 5.07 -17.51
N ARG A 179 2.58 4.04 -16.75
CA ARG A 179 3.90 3.40 -16.79
C ARG A 179 4.10 2.66 -18.11
N PHE A 180 3.06 2.01 -18.60
CA PHE A 180 3.08 1.08 -19.73
C PHE A 180 1.89 1.29 -20.64
N THR A 181 1.91 0.65 -21.85
CA THR A 181 0.76 0.60 -22.74
C THR A 181 -0.41 -0.19 -22.11
N GLU A 182 -1.60 0.00 -22.62
CA GLU A 182 -2.80 -0.65 -22.10
C GLU A 182 -2.66 -2.19 -22.07
N LYS A 183 -2.19 -2.78 -23.17
CA LYS A 183 -2.00 -4.24 -23.27
C LYS A 183 -1.02 -4.77 -22.23
N VAL A 184 0.10 -4.06 -22.00
CA VAL A 184 1.08 -4.46 -20.99
C VAL A 184 0.49 -4.33 -19.58
N ARG A 185 -0.29 -3.28 -19.30
CA ARG A 185 -0.98 -3.11 -18.01
C ARG A 185 -1.99 -4.24 -17.75
N GLU A 186 -2.78 -4.61 -18.73
CA GLU A 186 -3.73 -5.72 -18.65
C GLU A 186 -3.03 -7.05 -18.34
N ARG A 187 -1.92 -7.35 -19.03
CA ARG A 187 -1.14 -8.57 -18.80
C ARG A 187 -0.50 -8.60 -17.41
N LEU A 188 0.01 -7.48 -16.93
CA LEU A 188 0.56 -7.35 -15.58
C LEU A 188 -0.52 -7.57 -14.49
N LEU A 189 -1.73 -7.06 -14.70
CA LEU A 189 -2.86 -7.30 -13.79
C LEU A 189 -3.28 -8.76 -13.78
N GLN A 190 -3.32 -9.42 -14.95
CA GLN A 190 -3.62 -10.85 -15.07
C GLN A 190 -2.54 -11.71 -14.40
N LEU A 191 -1.27 -11.35 -14.60
CA LEU A 191 -0.14 -12.05 -13.99
C LEU A 191 -0.20 -11.98 -12.46
N ALA A 192 -0.62 -10.87 -11.88
CA ALA A 192 -0.71 -10.67 -10.42
C ALA A 192 0.50 -11.27 -9.66
N TRP A 193 1.71 -10.94 -10.10
CA TRP A 193 2.96 -11.55 -9.64
C TRP A 193 3.19 -11.39 -8.12
N TRP A 194 2.61 -10.38 -7.50
CA TRP A 194 2.66 -10.14 -6.05
C TRP A 194 1.98 -11.23 -5.20
N ASP A 195 1.22 -12.12 -5.83
CA ASP A 195 0.62 -13.28 -5.18
C ASP A 195 1.55 -14.50 -5.14
N MET A 196 2.68 -14.43 -5.86
CA MET A 196 3.65 -15.51 -5.91
C MET A 196 4.64 -15.45 -4.75
N PRO A 197 5.13 -16.62 -4.26
CA PRO A 197 6.13 -16.67 -3.19
C PRO A 197 7.46 -16.06 -3.64
N LEU A 198 8.29 -15.61 -2.68
CA LEU A 198 9.60 -15.01 -2.96
C LEU A 198 10.51 -15.91 -3.79
N ASP A 199 10.47 -17.23 -3.58
CA ASP A 199 11.31 -18.16 -4.32
C ASP A 199 10.94 -18.22 -5.80
N TRP A 200 9.63 -18.09 -6.13
CA TRP A 200 9.22 -17.95 -7.52
C TRP A 200 9.75 -16.65 -8.15
N ILE A 201 9.70 -15.53 -7.42
CA ILE A 201 10.25 -14.25 -7.87
C ILE A 201 11.76 -14.37 -8.11
N LYS A 202 12.51 -15.01 -7.18
CA LYS A 202 13.95 -15.25 -7.33
C LYS A 202 14.28 -16.09 -8.57
N GLN A 203 13.51 -17.16 -8.83
CA GLN A 203 13.69 -18.04 -9.99
C GLN A 203 13.45 -17.33 -11.31
N ASN A 204 12.60 -16.32 -11.33
CA ASN A 204 12.24 -15.56 -12.52
C ASN A 204 12.83 -14.15 -12.53
N ASN A 205 13.84 -13.88 -11.68
CA ASN A 205 14.38 -12.54 -11.45
C ASN A 205 14.79 -11.81 -12.73
N ASP A 206 15.39 -12.50 -13.69
CA ASP A 206 15.85 -11.89 -14.96
C ASP A 206 14.68 -11.27 -15.75
N ALA A 207 13.49 -11.87 -15.70
CA ALA A 207 12.30 -11.33 -16.34
C ALA A 207 11.81 -10.03 -15.65
N PHE A 208 12.02 -9.89 -14.33
CA PHE A 208 11.70 -8.66 -13.60
C PHE A 208 12.67 -7.50 -13.91
N LEU A 209 13.82 -7.77 -14.54
CA LEU A 209 14.78 -6.75 -14.95
C LEU A 209 14.59 -6.27 -16.38
N VAL A 210 13.64 -6.82 -17.12
CA VAL A 210 13.35 -6.40 -18.49
C VAL A 210 12.66 -5.04 -18.52
N ASP A 211 13.18 -4.12 -19.34
CA ASP A 211 12.49 -2.85 -19.61
C ASP A 211 11.26 -3.08 -20.51
N LEU A 212 10.09 -3.03 -19.89
CA LEU A 212 8.80 -3.24 -20.57
C LEU A 212 8.34 -2.02 -21.40
N THR A 213 9.12 -0.93 -21.41
CA THR A 213 8.80 0.27 -22.20
C THR A 213 9.56 0.36 -23.52
N ALA A 214 10.65 -0.40 -23.66
CA ALA A 214 11.55 -0.35 -24.81
C ALA A 214 10.93 -0.95 -26.08
N ASP A 215 10.17 -2.05 -25.93
CA ASP A 215 9.52 -2.78 -27.04
C ASP A 215 8.29 -3.50 -26.51
N GLU A 216 7.09 -3.16 -27.04
CA GLU A 216 5.83 -3.76 -26.58
C GLU A 216 5.76 -5.27 -26.89
N GLY A 217 6.28 -5.73 -28.02
CA GLY A 217 6.27 -7.15 -28.38
C GLY A 217 7.10 -7.96 -27.39
N ARG A 218 8.35 -7.54 -27.14
CA ARG A 218 9.22 -8.16 -26.14
C ARG A 218 8.62 -8.13 -24.73
N ALA A 219 7.96 -7.02 -24.36
CA ALA A 219 7.29 -6.92 -23.07
C ALA A 219 6.17 -7.99 -22.95
N LEU A 220 5.34 -8.12 -23.98
CA LEU A 220 4.25 -9.11 -24.00
C LEU A 220 4.76 -10.54 -23.98
N ASP A 221 5.84 -10.85 -24.71
CA ASP A 221 6.48 -12.16 -24.70
C ASP A 221 7.06 -12.51 -23.32
N THR A 222 7.71 -11.55 -22.67
CA THR A 222 8.22 -11.70 -21.30
C THR A 222 7.10 -12.01 -20.31
N LEU A 223 5.99 -11.26 -20.38
CA LEU A 223 4.83 -11.47 -19.52
C LEU A 223 4.12 -12.79 -19.79
N ALA A 224 4.06 -13.25 -21.05
CA ALA A 224 3.53 -14.55 -21.41
C ALA A 224 4.36 -15.69 -20.79
N ALA A 225 5.68 -15.61 -20.88
CA ALA A 225 6.58 -16.59 -20.26
C ALA A 225 6.44 -16.63 -18.72
N LEU A 226 6.29 -15.46 -18.07
CA LEU A 226 6.03 -15.38 -16.63
C LEU A 226 4.66 -15.98 -16.28
N GLN A 227 3.64 -15.75 -17.09
CA GLN A 227 2.31 -16.34 -16.88
C GLN A 227 2.36 -17.87 -16.95
N GLU A 228 3.04 -18.44 -17.94
CA GLU A 228 3.25 -19.87 -18.01
C GLU A 228 4.03 -20.43 -16.81
N ALA A 229 5.05 -19.71 -16.34
CA ALA A 229 5.81 -20.11 -15.15
C ALA A 229 4.92 -20.08 -13.89
N ARG A 230 4.04 -19.09 -13.77
CA ARG A 230 3.05 -19.00 -12.69
C ARG A 230 2.07 -20.17 -12.75
N ASP A 231 1.50 -20.44 -13.92
CA ASP A 231 0.51 -21.49 -14.09
C ASP A 231 1.09 -22.86 -13.75
N ARG A 232 2.36 -23.13 -14.13
CA ARG A 232 3.10 -24.34 -13.72
C ARG A 232 3.26 -24.42 -12.20
N ALA A 233 3.67 -23.34 -11.56
CA ALA A 233 3.89 -23.31 -10.11
C ALA A 233 2.58 -23.51 -9.32
N VAL A 234 1.47 -22.95 -9.77
CA VAL A 234 0.15 -23.12 -9.13
C VAL A 234 -0.41 -24.52 -9.34
N SER A 235 -0.16 -25.13 -10.51
CA SER A 235 -0.65 -26.49 -10.83
C SER A 235 0.12 -27.61 -10.14
N GLN A 236 1.34 -27.32 -9.61
CA GLN A 236 2.20 -28.30 -8.95
C GLN A 236 2.68 -27.78 -7.57
N PRO A 237 1.78 -27.59 -6.61
CA PRO A 237 2.18 -27.14 -5.29
C PRO A 237 3.02 -28.22 -4.59
N GLY A 238 4.33 -27.96 -4.44
CA GLY A 238 5.21 -28.80 -3.61
C GLY A 238 6.40 -29.49 -4.32
N GLN A 239 6.66 -29.27 -5.59
CA GLN A 239 7.97 -29.62 -6.16
C GLN A 239 8.93 -28.45 -6.03
N PRO A 240 10.06 -28.59 -5.27
CA PRO A 240 11.13 -27.61 -5.33
C PRO A 240 11.66 -27.59 -6.78
N ALA A 241 11.73 -26.41 -7.40
CA ALA A 241 12.27 -26.27 -8.74
C ALA A 241 13.70 -26.83 -8.78
N ALA A 242 13.98 -27.65 -9.78
CA ALA A 242 15.29 -28.21 -10.01
C ALA A 242 16.30 -27.06 -10.14
N VAL A 243 17.29 -27.02 -9.24
CA VAL A 243 18.43 -26.12 -9.34
C VAL A 243 19.19 -26.53 -10.60
N PRO A 244 19.42 -25.65 -11.59
CA PRO A 244 20.28 -25.98 -12.71
C PRO A 244 21.66 -26.27 -12.18
N ALA A 245 22.19 -27.45 -12.53
CA ALA A 245 23.56 -27.84 -12.20
C ALA A 245 24.53 -26.77 -12.74
N SER A 246 25.28 -26.16 -11.84
CA SER A 246 26.41 -25.28 -12.19
C SER A 246 27.41 -26.04 -13.03
N VAL A 247 27.65 -25.56 -14.25
CA VAL A 247 28.81 -25.91 -15.09
C VAL A 247 29.95 -24.95 -14.78
#